data_66a26d50c49b6cf26053b50ec4867ff6
#
_entry.id   66a26d50c49b6cf26053b50ec4867ff6
#
_cell.length_a   1.000
_cell.length_b   1.000
_cell.length_c   1.000
_cell.angle_alpha   90.00
_cell.angle_beta   90.00
_cell.angle_gamma   90.00
#
_symmetry.space_group_name_H-M   'P 1'
#
loop_
_entity.id
_entity.type
_entity.pdbx_description
1 polymer ?
#
loop_
_entity_poly.entity_id
_entity_poly.type
_entity_poly.pdbx_seq_one_letter_code
_entity_poly.pdbx_strand_id
1 'polypeptide(L)'
;MERRTICIQVRDYLMQRAGESAGASGSDRAAALRLTFDKNWAGLTKTVYFTDAREEASTSQVLGLGDLVAGETETYDVPIPANALKYEGRATVTVRGVALDTSGQTERAVTTAAILLKVLDSKLPETVGELGQVEPTAAEQLQAEIDGLKALFLTSASQAQASQEAAAASETNAKASEAAAQESETQAAASAAAAAGSAAQAAAI
;
A
#
# COMPACT_ATOMS: atom_id res chain seq x y z
N MET A 1 14.91 -2.11 -23.28
CA MET A 1 14.46 -0.93 -24.04
C MET A 1 14.22 0.18 -23.02
N GLU A 2 14.85 1.32 -23.17
CA GLU A 2 14.68 2.42 -22.22
C GLU A 2 13.31 3.09 -22.45
N ARG A 3 12.51 3.21 -21.36
CA ARG A 3 11.19 3.83 -21.44
C ARG A 3 11.33 5.34 -21.59
N ARG A 4 10.64 5.92 -22.56
CA ARG A 4 10.62 7.38 -22.72
C ARG A 4 9.85 8.04 -21.57
N THR A 5 10.48 8.97 -20.87
CA THR A 5 9.89 9.68 -19.74
C THR A 5 9.54 11.11 -20.10
N ILE A 6 8.29 11.51 -19.90
CA ILE A 6 7.80 12.87 -20.05
C ILE A 6 7.69 13.50 -18.68
N CYS A 7 8.51 14.51 -18.40
CA CYS A 7 8.50 15.21 -17.13
C CYS A 7 7.37 16.26 -17.07
N ILE A 8 6.57 16.23 -16.03
CA ILE A 8 5.48 17.17 -15.77
C ILE A 8 5.60 17.68 -14.35
N GLN A 9 5.67 19.00 -14.18
CA GLN A 9 5.60 19.63 -12.88
C GLN A 9 4.17 20.04 -12.58
N VAL A 10 3.64 19.58 -11.45
CA VAL A 10 2.30 19.91 -10.96
C VAL A 10 2.47 20.95 -9.86
N ARG A 11 2.11 22.21 -10.15
CA ARG A 11 2.17 23.33 -9.23
C ARG A 11 0.80 23.95 -9.10
N ASP A 12 0.30 24.02 -7.88
CA ASP A 12 -1.06 24.44 -7.58
C ASP A 12 -2.08 23.63 -8.41
N TYR A 13 -2.77 24.26 -9.36
CA TYR A 13 -3.76 23.64 -10.24
C TYR A 13 -3.27 23.50 -11.69
N LEU A 14 -1.99 23.78 -11.96
CA LEU A 14 -1.42 23.79 -13.28
C LEU A 14 -0.43 22.63 -13.46
N MET A 15 -0.46 22.01 -14.61
CA MET A 15 0.56 21.10 -15.07
C MET A 15 1.43 21.79 -16.13
N GLN A 16 2.74 21.81 -15.88
CA GLN A 16 3.72 22.33 -16.81
C GLN A 16 4.51 21.18 -17.41
N ARG A 17 4.47 21.06 -18.72
CA ARG A 17 5.14 20.00 -19.45
C ARG A 17 6.54 20.42 -19.87
N ALA A 18 7.50 19.53 -19.65
CA ALA A 18 8.81 19.57 -20.27
C ALA A 18 8.92 18.35 -21.22
N GLY A 19 8.79 18.57 -22.52
CA GLY A 19 8.98 17.50 -23.51
C GLY A 19 7.90 17.38 -24.61
N GLU A 20 8.14 16.46 -25.53
CA GLU A 20 7.40 16.31 -26.80
C GLU A 20 6.35 15.17 -26.74
N SER A 21 6.08 14.46 -27.84
CA SER A 21 4.97 13.50 -27.98
C SER A 21 5.01 12.32 -26.99
N ALA A 22 3.83 11.80 -26.65
CA ALA A 22 3.66 10.64 -25.78
C ALA A 22 4.06 9.31 -26.42
N GLY A 23 4.16 9.25 -27.75
CA GLY A 23 4.45 8.03 -28.51
C GLY A 23 3.57 7.92 -29.74
N ALA A 24 3.57 6.73 -30.36
CA ALA A 24 2.71 6.40 -31.49
C ALA A 24 1.45 5.66 -30.99
N SER A 25 0.37 5.70 -31.78
CA SER A 25 -0.86 4.94 -31.52
C SER A 25 -0.55 3.43 -31.47
N GLY A 26 -1.27 2.70 -30.62
CA GLY A 26 -1.04 1.26 -30.42
C GLY A 26 0.22 0.91 -29.61
N SER A 27 0.97 1.89 -29.11
CA SER A 27 2.11 1.62 -28.20
C SER A 27 1.60 1.29 -26.80
N ASP A 28 2.12 0.20 -26.21
CA ASP A 28 1.85 -0.15 -24.82
C ASP A 28 3.05 0.17 -23.94
N ARG A 29 2.82 0.94 -22.86
CA ARG A 29 3.82 1.27 -21.82
C ARG A 29 5.18 1.76 -22.36
N ALA A 30 5.22 2.23 -23.61
CA ALA A 30 6.44 2.72 -24.25
C ALA A 30 6.91 4.05 -23.65
N ALA A 31 6.02 4.80 -23.02
CA ALA A 31 6.31 6.06 -22.36
C ALA A 31 5.76 6.08 -20.91
N ALA A 32 6.36 6.91 -20.09
CA ALA A 32 5.89 7.19 -18.75
C ALA A 32 5.83 8.69 -18.51
N LEU A 33 4.92 9.11 -17.63
CA LEU A 33 4.88 10.46 -17.08
C LEU A 33 5.65 10.48 -15.78
N ARG A 34 6.61 11.39 -15.65
CA ARG A 34 7.22 11.72 -14.37
C ARG A 34 6.51 12.95 -13.82
N LEU A 35 5.61 12.72 -12.87
CA LEU A 35 4.82 13.75 -12.21
C LEU A 35 5.53 14.20 -10.94
N THR A 36 5.90 15.47 -10.86
CA THR A 36 6.48 16.06 -9.64
C THR A 36 5.49 17.04 -9.06
N PHE A 37 5.04 16.78 -7.85
CA PHE A 37 4.06 17.60 -7.11
C PHE A 37 4.75 18.55 -6.15
N ASP A 38 4.19 19.72 -6.00
CA ASP A 38 4.62 20.70 -5.00
C ASP A 38 3.97 20.42 -3.62
N LYS A 39 4.38 21.23 -2.62
CA LYS A 39 3.90 21.11 -1.24
C LYS A 39 2.37 21.26 -1.08
N ASN A 40 1.69 21.88 -2.04
CA ASN A 40 0.23 22.07 -1.97
C ASN A 40 -0.55 20.79 -2.21
N TRP A 41 0.14 19.75 -2.72
CA TRP A 41 -0.40 18.41 -2.94
C TRP A 41 -0.05 17.44 -1.80
N ALA A 42 0.64 17.91 -0.76
CA ALA A 42 0.96 17.09 0.40
C ALA A 42 -0.31 16.62 1.12
N GLY A 43 -0.33 15.37 1.57
CA GLY A 43 -1.47 14.77 2.27
C GLY A 43 -2.67 14.43 1.37
N LEU A 44 -2.61 14.66 0.06
CA LEU A 44 -3.67 14.30 -0.86
C LEU A 44 -3.42 12.92 -1.48
N THR A 45 -4.43 12.07 -1.50
CA THR A 45 -4.45 10.88 -2.39
C THR A 45 -4.60 11.37 -3.82
N LYS A 46 -3.63 11.03 -4.67
CA LYS A 46 -3.55 11.54 -6.04
C LYS A 46 -4.04 10.49 -7.02
N THR A 47 -4.91 10.86 -7.93
CA THR A 47 -5.39 10.00 -9.03
C THR A 47 -5.11 10.68 -10.36
N VAL A 48 -4.44 9.97 -11.26
CA VAL A 48 -4.19 10.42 -12.63
C VAL A 48 -5.24 9.83 -13.54
N TYR A 49 -5.87 10.66 -14.34
CA TYR A 49 -6.86 10.27 -15.34
C TYR A 49 -6.27 10.46 -16.72
N PHE A 50 -6.38 9.44 -17.53
CA PHE A 50 -6.01 9.44 -18.94
C PHE A 50 -7.27 9.30 -19.78
N THR A 51 -7.43 10.16 -20.78
CA THR A 51 -8.51 10.07 -21.76
C THR A 51 -7.91 10.04 -23.13
N ASP A 52 -8.37 9.12 -23.98
CA ASP A 52 -7.86 8.98 -25.35
C ASP A 52 -8.23 10.18 -26.22
N ALA A 53 -7.70 10.20 -27.46
CA ALA A 53 -7.90 11.32 -28.37
C ALA A 53 -9.34 11.44 -28.91
N ARG A 54 -10.18 10.41 -28.74
CA ARG A 54 -11.60 10.43 -29.13
C ARG A 54 -12.54 10.61 -27.96
N GLU A 55 -11.99 10.68 -26.73
CA GLU A 55 -12.77 10.75 -25.49
C GLU A 55 -13.70 9.54 -25.26
N GLU A 56 -13.42 8.42 -25.93
CA GLU A 56 -14.21 7.19 -25.84
C GLU A 56 -13.83 6.35 -24.62
N ALA A 57 -12.56 6.39 -24.20
CA ALA A 57 -12.06 5.64 -23.07
C ALA A 57 -11.28 6.53 -22.11
N SER A 58 -11.55 6.38 -20.82
CA SER A 58 -10.72 6.96 -19.78
C SER A 58 -10.21 5.88 -18.83
N THR A 59 -8.94 6.00 -18.47
CA THR A 59 -8.29 5.11 -17.51
C THR A 59 -7.77 5.95 -16.37
N SER A 60 -7.90 5.48 -15.13
CA SER A 60 -7.39 6.17 -13.97
C SER A 60 -6.37 5.31 -13.23
N GLN A 61 -5.37 5.96 -12.64
CA GLN A 61 -4.34 5.32 -11.84
C GLN A 61 -4.17 6.09 -10.54
N VAL A 62 -4.25 5.38 -9.42
CA VAL A 62 -4.00 5.96 -8.09
C VAL A 62 -2.49 5.98 -7.83
N LEU A 63 -1.99 7.14 -7.48
CA LEU A 63 -0.62 7.34 -7.01
C LEU A 63 -0.69 7.39 -5.49
N GLY A 64 0.04 6.57 -4.81
CA GLY A 64 0.13 6.41 -3.36
C GLY A 64 -0.58 7.40 -2.43
N LEU A 65 -0.90 6.96 -1.26
CA LEU A 65 -1.41 7.80 -0.18
C LEU A 65 -0.29 8.74 0.25
N GLY A 66 -0.49 10.04 0.10
CA GLY A 66 0.56 11.02 0.36
C GLY A 66 0.91 11.13 1.84
N ASP A 67 1.97 10.47 2.23
CA ASP A 67 2.59 10.57 3.57
C ASP A 67 3.67 11.67 3.62
N LEU A 68 3.57 12.69 2.77
CA LEU A 68 4.59 13.71 2.71
C LEU A 68 4.62 14.63 3.92
N VAL A 69 5.83 14.80 4.40
CA VAL A 69 6.20 15.88 5.32
C VAL A 69 6.11 17.21 4.56
N ALA A 70 5.43 18.18 5.15
CA ALA A 70 5.26 19.51 4.56
C ALA A 70 6.63 20.11 4.20
N GLY A 71 6.86 20.36 2.91
CA GLY A 71 8.09 20.98 2.39
C GLY A 71 8.83 20.17 1.33
N GLU A 72 8.50 18.89 1.15
CA GLU A 72 9.13 18.03 0.15
C GLU A 72 8.32 17.97 -1.16
N THR A 73 9.00 17.68 -2.26
CA THR A 73 8.38 17.41 -3.56
C THR A 73 8.24 15.91 -3.76
N GLU A 74 7.07 15.45 -4.15
CA GLU A 74 6.82 14.06 -4.53
C GLU A 74 7.01 13.85 -6.03
N THR A 75 7.63 12.74 -6.39
CA THR A 75 7.79 12.38 -7.80
C THR A 75 7.32 10.95 -8.03
N TYR A 76 6.44 10.78 -9.01
CA TYR A 76 5.90 9.49 -9.43
C TYR A 76 6.15 9.24 -10.90
N ASP A 77 6.60 8.02 -11.24
CA ASP A 77 6.70 7.56 -12.62
C ASP A 77 5.45 6.73 -12.97
N VAL A 78 4.58 7.33 -13.76
CA VAL A 78 3.27 6.78 -14.13
C VAL A 78 3.33 6.28 -15.56
N PRO A 79 3.21 4.96 -15.83
CA PRO A 79 3.16 4.45 -17.20
C PRO A 79 1.92 5.00 -17.92
N ILE A 80 2.07 5.43 -19.16
CA ILE A 80 0.92 5.83 -19.97
C ILE A 80 0.22 4.55 -20.43
N PRO A 81 -1.08 4.37 -20.10
CA PRO A 81 -1.81 3.17 -20.45
C PRO A 81 -2.07 3.08 -21.94
N ALA A 82 -2.10 1.85 -22.48
CA ALA A 82 -2.34 1.60 -23.90
C ALA A 82 -3.64 2.24 -24.42
N ASN A 83 -4.68 2.22 -23.58
CA ASN A 83 -5.99 2.81 -23.93
C ASN A 83 -5.89 4.32 -24.23
N ALA A 84 -5.02 5.06 -23.52
CA ALA A 84 -4.79 6.47 -23.78
C ALA A 84 -4.05 6.73 -25.11
N LEU A 85 -3.32 5.73 -25.59
CA LEU A 85 -2.55 5.77 -26.85
C LEU A 85 -3.25 5.04 -28.01
N LYS A 86 -4.51 4.64 -27.84
CA LYS A 86 -5.25 3.84 -28.82
C LYS A 86 -5.42 4.56 -30.16
N TYR A 87 -5.71 5.84 -30.12
CA TYR A 87 -5.99 6.66 -31.29
C TYR A 87 -4.96 7.76 -31.47
N GLU A 88 -4.64 8.09 -32.71
CA GLU A 88 -3.87 9.28 -33.02
C GLU A 88 -4.61 10.56 -32.62
N GLY A 89 -3.87 11.59 -32.26
CA GLY A 89 -4.46 12.88 -31.89
C GLY A 89 -3.96 13.43 -30.57
N ARG A 90 -4.87 13.94 -29.74
CA ARG A 90 -4.56 14.58 -28.48
C ARG A 90 -5.24 13.84 -27.33
N ALA A 91 -4.52 12.93 -26.70
CA ALA A 91 -4.95 12.36 -25.44
C ALA A 91 -4.82 13.39 -24.31
N THR A 92 -5.69 13.33 -23.29
CA THR A 92 -5.66 14.24 -22.16
C THR A 92 -5.21 13.54 -20.88
N VAL A 93 -4.51 14.28 -20.04
CA VAL A 93 -4.13 13.84 -18.69
C VAL A 93 -4.59 14.88 -17.70
N THR A 94 -5.26 14.42 -16.65
CA THR A 94 -5.73 15.27 -15.54
C THR A 94 -5.36 14.58 -14.23
N VAL A 95 -4.94 15.34 -13.23
CA VAL A 95 -4.67 14.81 -11.89
C VAL A 95 -5.69 15.36 -10.92
N ARG A 96 -6.26 14.49 -10.10
CA ARG A 96 -7.12 14.85 -8.98
C ARG A 96 -6.47 14.41 -7.67
N GLY A 97 -6.39 15.32 -6.72
CA GLY A 97 -6.00 15.06 -5.35
C GLY A 97 -7.19 15.16 -4.41
N VAL A 98 -7.31 14.23 -3.46
CA VAL A 98 -8.39 14.22 -2.46
C VAL A 98 -7.80 13.95 -1.09
N ALA A 99 -8.16 14.76 -0.09
CA ALA A 99 -8.01 14.45 1.32
C ALA A 99 -9.38 14.08 1.89
N LEU A 100 -9.40 13.06 2.73
CA LEU A 100 -10.59 12.64 3.47
C LEU A 100 -10.41 13.00 4.94
N ASP A 101 -11.49 13.37 5.61
CA ASP A 101 -11.53 13.53 7.05
C ASP A 101 -11.58 12.17 7.77
N THR A 102 -11.58 12.20 9.09
CA THR A 102 -11.67 10.99 9.94
C THR A 102 -12.97 10.20 9.78
N SER A 103 -14.00 10.80 9.20
CA SER A 103 -15.29 10.17 8.88
C SER A 103 -15.33 9.59 7.46
N GLY A 104 -14.27 9.76 6.66
CA GLY A 104 -14.20 9.32 5.27
C GLY A 104 -14.88 10.26 4.28
N GLN A 105 -15.24 11.50 4.72
CA GLN A 105 -15.78 12.51 3.84
C GLN A 105 -14.68 13.35 3.20
N THR A 106 -14.95 13.89 2.00
CA THR A 106 -13.98 14.75 1.31
C THR A 106 -13.79 16.04 2.08
N GLU A 107 -12.63 16.22 2.71
CA GLU A 107 -12.22 17.46 3.36
C GLU A 107 -11.70 18.47 2.33
N ARG A 108 -10.88 17.98 1.39
CA ARG A 108 -10.26 18.80 0.36
C ARG A 108 -10.16 18.04 -0.96
N ALA A 109 -10.52 18.66 -2.06
CA ALA A 109 -10.32 18.14 -3.40
C ALA A 109 -9.68 19.19 -4.30
N VAL A 110 -8.70 18.77 -5.09
CA VAL A 110 -7.96 19.59 -6.04
C VAL A 110 -7.94 18.87 -7.38
N THR A 111 -8.18 19.57 -8.47
CA THR A 111 -8.08 19.00 -9.83
C THR A 111 -7.25 19.94 -10.69
N THR A 112 -6.28 19.40 -11.42
CA THR A 112 -5.47 20.19 -12.36
C THR A 112 -6.25 20.52 -13.63
N ALA A 113 -5.79 21.55 -14.35
CA ALA A 113 -6.14 21.70 -15.76
C ALA A 113 -5.61 20.48 -16.57
N ALA A 114 -6.32 20.10 -17.62
CA ALA A 114 -5.89 19.01 -18.47
C ALA A 114 -4.61 19.36 -19.25
N ILE A 115 -3.68 18.41 -19.34
CA ILE A 115 -2.55 18.51 -20.25
C ILE A 115 -2.80 17.64 -21.48
N LEU A 116 -2.41 18.12 -22.63
CA LEU A 116 -2.58 17.40 -23.90
C LEU A 116 -1.31 16.64 -24.25
N LEU A 117 -1.43 15.33 -24.44
CA LEU A 117 -0.38 14.47 -24.95
C LEU A 117 -0.61 14.23 -26.44
N LYS A 118 0.37 14.54 -27.28
CA LYS A 118 0.29 14.24 -28.71
C LYS A 118 0.60 12.77 -28.94
N VAL A 119 -0.37 12.03 -29.48
CA VAL A 119 -0.22 10.65 -29.95
C VAL A 119 -0.05 10.68 -31.46
N LEU A 120 1.05 10.11 -31.95
CA LEU A 120 1.36 10.06 -33.36
C LEU A 120 0.72 8.82 -34.00
N ASP A 121 0.36 8.92 -35.28
CA ASP A 121 -0.07 7.76 -36.07
C ASP A 121 1.08 6.75 -36.20
N SER A 122 0.81 5.49 -35.86
CA SER A 122 1.79 4.40 -35.98
C SER A 122 1.79 3.75 -37.35
N LYS A 123 0.78 4.00 -38.18
CA LYS A 123 0.50 3.27 -39.45
C LYS A 123 0.45 1.75 -39.29
N LEU A 124 0.27 1.26 -38.07
CA LEU A 124 0.04 -0.15 -37.77
C LEU A 124 -1.43 -0.51 -38.06
N PRO A 125 -1.71 -1.74 -38.54
CA PRO A 125 -3.10 -2.20 -38.69
C PRO A 125 -3.82 -2.20 -37.35
N GLU A 126 -5.11 -1.85 -37.33
CA GLU A 126 -5.93 -1.75 -36.11
C GLU A 126 -5.94 -3.04 -35.23
N THR A 127 -5.68 -4.19 -35.84
CA THR A 127 -5.64 -5.50 -35.17
C THR A 127 -4.51 -5.66 -34.13
N VAL A 128 -3.51 -4.76 -34.13
CA VAL A 128 -2.42 -4.79 -33.14
C VAL A 128 -2.80 -4.06 -31.86
N GLY A 129 -3.86 -3.26 -31.87
CA GLY A 129 -4.33 -2.49 -30.71
C GLY A 129 -5.08 -3.31 -29.65
N GLU A 130 -5.47 -4.56 -29.95
CA GLU A 130 -6.21 -5.41 -29.01
C GLU A 130 -5.33 -6.13 -27.97
N LEU A 131 -4.02 -5.99 -28.04
CA LEU A 131 -3.08 -6.63 -27.11
C LEU A 131 -2.81 -5.81 -25.83
N GLY A 132 -3.42 -4.65 -25.67
CA GLY A 132 -3.32 -3.85 -24.47
C GLY A 132 -4.09 -4.50 -23.32
N GLN A 133 -3.40 -4.88 -22.25
CA GLN A 133 -4.06 -5.24 -21.00
C GLN A 133 -4.90 -4.04 -20.56
N VAL A 134 -6.16 -4.30 -20.24
CA VAL A 134 -7.03 -3.29 -19.61
C VAL A 134 -6.42 -2.93 -18.26
N GLU A 135 -5.95 -1.71 -18.12
CA GLU A 135 -5.48 -1.23 -16.82
C GLU A 135 -6.66 -1.18 -15.85
N PRO A 136 -6.50 -1.69 -14.62
CA PRO A 136 -7.58 -1.67 -13.65
C PRO A 136 -8.01 -0.23 -13.36
N THR A 137 -9.31 -0.03 -13.18
CA THR A 137 -9.87 1.26 -12.77
C THR A 137 -9.36 1.65 -11.39
N ALA A 138 -9.44 2.94 -11.05
CA ALA A 138 -9.09 3.40 -9.70
C ALA A 138 -9.89 2.65 -8.61
N ALA A 139 -11.14 2.31 -8.88
CA ALA A 139 -11.98 1.54 -7.96
C ALA A 139 -11.46 0.11 -7.77
N GLU A 140 -11.06 -0.57 -8.85
CA GLU A 140 -10.49 -1.92 -8.78
C GLU A 140 -9.14 -1.93 -8.08
N GLN A 141 -8.29 -0.91 -8.30
CA GLN A 141 -7.01 -0.75 -7.60
C GLN A 141 -7.24 -0.55 -6.10
N LEU A 142 -8.15 0.35 -5.70
CA LEU A 142 -8.51 0.56 -4.30
C LEU A 142 -9.12 -0.69 -3.66
N GLN A 143 -9.96 -1.42 -4.40
CA GLN A 143 -10.53 -2.67 -3.91
C GLN A 143 -9.43 -3.71 -3.65
N ALA A 144 -8.45 -3.84 -4.56
CA ALA A 144 -7.31 -4.75 -4.38
C ALA A 144 -6.45 -4.36 -3.17
N GLU A 145 -6.22 -3.05 -2.93
CA GLU A 145 -5.52 -2.57 -1.74
C GLU A 145 -6.30 -2.87 -0.45
N ILE A 146 -7.62 -2.63 -0.46
CA ILE A 146 -8.50 -2.94 0.69
C ILE A 146 -8.47 -4.44 0.98
N ASP A 147 -8.53 -5.29 -0.02
CA ASP A 147 -8.50 -6.74 0.15
C ASP A 147 -7.13 -7.21 0.67
N GLY A 148 -6.04 -6.58 0.20
CA GLY A 148 -4.69 -6.79 0.73
C GLY A 148 -4.56 -6.40 2.21
N LEU A 149 -5.07 -5.24 2.58
CA LEU A 149 -5.08 -4.77 3.98
C LEU A 149 -5.94 -5.67 4.88
N LYS A 150 -7.10 -6.14 4.40
CA LYS A 150 -7.94 -7.11 5.13
C LYS A 150 -7.19 -8.42 5.36
N ALA A 151 -6.48 -8.94 4.37
CA ALA A 151 -5.69 -10.16 4.51
C ALA A 151 -4.58 -10.00 5.55
N LEU A 152 -3.86 -8.87 5.53
CA LEU A 152 -2.85 -8.55 6.53
C LEU A 152 -3.44 -8.42 7.94
N PHE A 153 -4.59 -7.75 8.07
CA PHE A 153 -5.28 -7.62 9.35
C PHE A 153 -5.70 -8.95 9.92
N LEU A 154 -6.30 -9.84 9.10
CA LEU A 154 -6.70 -11.19 9.51
C LEU A 154 -5.49 -12.02 9.94
N THR A 155 -4.39 -11.94 9.21
CA THR A 155 -3.14 -12.63 9.57
C THR A 155 -2.60 -12.13 10.90
N SER A 156 -2.54 -10.81 11.10
CA SER A 156 -2.08 -10.20 12.36
C SER A 156 -2.98 -10.55 13.54
N ALA A 157 -4.30 -10.55 13.33
CA ALA A 157 -5.27 -10.96 14.36
C ALA A 157 -5.08 -12.43 14.74
N SER A 158 -4.90 -13.32 13.77
CA SER A 158 -4.62 -14.74 14.01
C SER A 158 -3.30 -14.94 14.77
N GLN A 159 -2.25 -14.21 14.43
CA GLN A 159 -0.96 -14.27 15.13
C GLN A 159 -1.09 -13.74 16.57
N ALA A 160 -1.84 -12.66 16.79
CA ALA A 160 -2.10 -12.12 18.12
C ALA A 160 -2.85 -13.15 18.98
N GLN A 161 -3.87 -13.81 18.44
CA GLN A 161 -4.60 -14.87 19.12
C GLN A 161 -3.69 -16.06 19.49
N ALA A 162 -2.88 -16.54 18.55
CA ALA A 162 -1.93 -17.63 18.81
C ALA A 162 -0.92 -17.25 19.90
N SER A 163 -0.43 -16.00 19.90
CA SER A 163 0.45 -15.49 20.94
C SER A 163 -0.24 -15.43 22.31
N GLN A 164 -1.49 -15.05 22.35
CA GLN A 164 -2.29 -15.02 23.58
C GLN A 164 -2.53 -16.41 24.13
N GLU A 165 -2.84 -17.39 23.29
CA GLU A 165 -3.00 -18.79 23.67
C GLU A 165 -1.67 -19.39 24.20
N ALA A 166 -0.55 -19.09 23.55
CA ALA A 166 0.78 -19.52 24.02
C ALA A 166 1.15 -18.88 25.37
N ALA A 167 0.81 -17.63 25.58
CA ALA A 167 1.02 -16.95 26.87
C ALA A 167 0.17 -17.60 27.97
N ALA A 168 -1.10 -17.89 27.72
CA ALA A 168 -1.98 -18.56 28.66
C ALA A 168 -1.50 -19.98 29.03
N ALA A 169 -1.00 -20.74 28.03
CA ALA A 169 -0.39 -22.04 28.23
C ALA A 169 0.88 -21.94 29.11
N SER A 170 1.73 -20.94 28.82
CA SER A 170 2.94 -20.69 29.63
C SER A 170 2.61 -20.31 31.08
N GLU A 171 1.58 -19.50 31.29
CA GLU A 171 1.11 -19.17 32.65
C GLU A 171 0.61 -20.41 33.40
N THR A 172 -0.14 -21.26 32.70
CA THR A 172 -0.62 -22.52 33.30
C THR A 172 0.54 -23.44 33.72
N ASN A 173 1.54 -23.57 32.83
CA ASN A 173 2.73 -24.36 33.10
C ASN A 173 3.56 -23.78 34.30
N ALA A 174 3.65 -22.46 34.36
CA ALA A 174 4.33 -21.80 35.47
C ALA A 174 3.64 -22.08 36.81
N LYS A 175 2.31 -21.96 36.86
CA LYS A 175 1.52 -22.29 38.06
C LYS A 175 1.67 -23.76 38.48
N ALA A 176 1.68 -24.69 37.51
CA ALA A 176 1.91 -26.11 37.79
C ALA A 176 3.32 -26.36 38.35
N SER A 177 4.33 -25.70 37.82
CA SER A 177 5.71 -25.79 38.27
C SER A 177 5.86 -25.22 39.71
N GLU A 178 5.18 -24.11 39.98
CA GLU A 178 5.16 -23.50 41.32
C GLU A 178 4.50 -24.44 42.36
N ALA A 179 3.37 -25.04 42.01
CA ALA A 179 2.71 -26.02 42.88
C ALA A 179 3.59 -27.25 43.16
N ALA A 180 4.28 -27.77 42.16
CA ALA A 180 5.20 -28.90 42.32
C ALA A 180 6.41 -28.55 43.18
N ALA A 181 6.92 -27.31 43.09
CA ALA A 181 7.98 -26.80 43.93
C ALA A 181 7.53 -26.70 45.41
N GLN A 182 6.33 -26.17 45.68
CA GLN A 182 5.75 -26.10 47.02
C GLN A 182 5.54 -27.48 47.63
N GLU A 183 5.07 -28.44 46.85
CA GLU A 183 4.93 -29.83 47.30
C GLU A 183 6.29 -30.44 47.67
N SER A 184 7.31 -30.23 46.83
CA SER A 184 8.68 -30.70 47.09
C SER A 184 9.27 -30.08 48.36
N GLU A 185 9.03 -28.78 48.58
CA GLU A 185 9.46 -28.08 49.82
C GLU A 185 8.78 -28.65 51.05
N THR A 186 7.48 -28.91 50.96
CA THR A 186 6.70 -29.53 52.07
C THR A 186 7.23 -30.94 52.41
N GLN A 187 7.53 -31.75 51.37
CA GLN A 187 8.10 -33.09 51.56
C GLN A 187 9.51 -33.03 52.17
N ALA A 188 10.33 -32.06 51.73
CA ALA A 188 11.66 -31.87 52.28
C ALA A 188 11.59 -31.46 53.78
N ALA A 189 10.67 -30.58 54.16
CA ALA A 189 10.45 -30.16 55.53
C ALA A 189 9.99 -31.35 56.41
N ALA A 190 9.07 -32.17 55.91
CA ALA A 190 8.60 -33.36 56.61
C ALA A 190 9.75 -34.38 56.82
N SER A 191 10.57 -34.59 55.80
CA SER A 191 11.76 -35.47 55.87
C SER A 191 12.78 -34.98 56.90
N ALA A 192 13.04 -33.67 56.94
CA ALA A 192 13.93 -33.05 57.91
C ALA A 192 13.41 -33.21 59.34
N ALA A 193 12.11 -33.03 59.58
CA ALA A 193 11.47 -33.24 60.87
C ALA A 193 11.57 -34.70 61.32
N ALA A 194 11.35 -35.66 60.44
CA ALA A 194 11.50 -37.08 60.70
C ALA A 194 12.97 -37.46 61.07
N ALA A 195 13.93 -36.90 60.34
CA ALA A 195 15.36 -37.09 60.66
C ALA A 195 15.74 -36.51 62.06
N ALA A 196 15.24 -35.32 62.38
CA ALA A 196 15.46 -34.69 63.67
C ALA A 196 14.84 -35.53 64.81
N GLY A 197 13.64 -36.09 64.59
CA GLY A 197 13.01 -37.00 65.54
C GLY A 197 13.82 -38.29 65.83
N SER A 198 14.32 -38.85 64.70
CA SER A 198 15.20 -40.07 64.82
C SER A 198 16.48 -39.78 65.50
N ALA A 199 17.13 -38.64 65.29
CA ALA A 199 18.34 -38.22 66.00
C ALA A 199 18.10 -37.98 67.46
N ALA A 200 16.98 -37.38 67.83
CA ALA A 200 16.60 -37.20 69.23
C ALA A 200 16.40 -38.52 69.95
N GLN A 201 15.76 -39.51 69.31
CA GLN A 201 15.59 -40.85 69.83
C GLN A 201 16.95 -41.57 70.09
N ALA A 202 17.86 -41.47 69.11
CA ALA A 202 19.18 -42.08 69.18
C ALA A 202 20.02 -41.46 70.35
N ALA A 203 19.84 -40.18 70.63
CA ALA A 203 20.55 -39.49 71.74
C ALA A 203 19.99 -39.79 73.13
N ALA A 204 18.84 -40.45 73.22
CA ALA A 204 18.17 -40.80 74.48
C ALA A 204 18.48 -42.23 75.01
N ILE A 205 19.29 -42.98 74.23
CA ILE A 205 19.79 -44.31 74.58
C ILE A 205 21.19 -44.20 75.13
#